data_98fc1f2c36611cd579c3bd802e610564
#
_entry.id   98fc1f2c36611cd579c3bd802e610564
#
_cell.length_a   1.000
_cell.length_b   1.000
_cell.length_c   1.000
_cell.angle_alpha   90.00
_cell.angle_beta   90.00
_cell.angle_gamma   90.00
#
_symmetry.space_group_name_H-M   'P 1'
#
loop_
_entity.id
_entity.type
_entity.pdbx_description
1 polymer ?
#
loop_
_entity_poly.entity_id
_entity_poly.type
_entity_poly.pdbx_seq_one_letter_code
_entity_poly.pdbx_strand_id
1 'polypeptide(L)'
;MMTVPEYFGCKAFDDRVMKARLSQPVYESLRKTMDEGAKLNLSVANAVAQAMKDWAVEQGATHFTHWFQPMTGITAEKHDSFITPAPDGRVIMEFSGKELIRGEPDASSFPSGGLRATFEARGYTAWDPTSYAFIKDDTLCIPTAFCSYGGEALDKKTPLLRS
;
A
#
# COMPACT_ATOMS: atom_id res chain seq x y z
N MET A 1 -8.25 -14.00 26.53
CA MET A 1 -8.17 -12.56 26.23
C MET A 1 -6.76 -12.27 25.78
N MET A 2 -6.56 -11.71 24.55
CA MET A 2 -5.23 -11.33 24.09
C MET A 2 -4.65 -10.19 24.94
N THR A 3 -3.40 -10.29 25.28
CA THR A 3 -2.66 -9.24 26.01
C THR A 3 -2.22 -8.13 25.03
N VAL A 4 -1.88 -6.94 25.55
CA VAL A 4 -1.42 -5.82 24.71
C VAL A 4 -0.25 -6.19 23.79
N PRO A 5 0.79 -6.90 24.23
CA PRO A 5 1.86 -7.36 23.34
C PRO A 5 1.39 -8.32 22.23
N GLU A 6 0.34 -9.08 22.45
CA GLU A 6 -0.16 -10.03 21.46
C GLU A 6 -0.97 -9.37 20.36
N TYR A 7 -1.75 -8.34 20.66
CA TYR A 7 -2.54 -7.66 19.63
C TYR A 7 -1.86 -6.44 19.04
N PHE A 8 -0.80 -5.90 19.67
CA PHE A 8 -0.08 -4.77 19.12
C PHE A 8 0.59 -5.15 17.79
N GLY A 9 0.21 -4.44 16.73
CA GLY A 9 0.72 -4.73 15.39
C GLY A 9 0.19 -6.02 14.74
N CYS A 10 -0.76 -6.74 15.35
CA CYS A 10 -1.29 -7.98 14.78
C CYS A 10 -1.97 -7.79 13.42
N LYS A 11 -2.41 -6.58 13.11
CA LYS A 11 -2.99 -6.17 11.83
C LYS A 11 -2.00 -5.46 10.90
N ALA A 12 -0.69 -5.62 11.11
CA ALA A 12 0.35 -5.11 10.23
C ALA A 12 0.97 -6.24 9.40
N PHE A 13 1.20 -5.98 8.11
CA PHE A 13 1.98 -6.86 7.23
C PHE A 13 3.46 -6.63 7.50
N ASP A 14 3.90 -6.99 8.70
CA ASP A 14 5.23 -6.76 9.22
C ASP A 14 6.25 -7.80 8.71
N ASP A 15 7.49 -7.64 9.13
CA ASP A 15 8.59 -8.53 8.75
C ASP A 15 8.31 -10.01 9.10
N ARG A 16 7.64 -10.26 10.21
CA ARG A 16 7.24 -11.63 10.62
C ARG A 16 6.25 -12.24 9.65
N VAL A 17 5.24 -11.45 9.24
CA VAL A 17 4.23 -11.90 8.26
C VAL A 17 4.86 -12.07 6.88
N MET A 18 5.74 -11.15 6.48
CA MET A 18 6.49 -11.25 5.23
C MET A 18 7.31 -12.54 5.15
N LYS A 19 8.08 -12.85 6.18
CA LYS A 19 8.88 -14.09 6.27
C LYS A 19 8.03 -15.35 6.20
N ALA A 20 6.87 -15.34 6.80
CA ALA A 20 5.98 -16.49 6.83
C ALA A 20 5.27 -16.74 5.49
N ARG A 21 5.07 -15.69 4.69
CA ARG A 21 4.20 -15.74 3.50
C ARG A 21 4.93 -15.59 2.17
N LEU A 22 6.13 -15.07 2.17
CA LEU A 22 6.94 -14.90 0.96
C LEU A 22 7.95 -16.03 0.83
N SER A 23 8.23 -16.44 -0.39
CA SER A 23 9.39 -17.30 -0.64
C SER A 23 10.67 -16.56 -0.28
N GLN A 24 11.71 -17.29 0.10
CA GLN A 24 12.98 -16.69 0.52
C GLN A 24 13.55 -15.70 -0.51
N PRO A 25 13.61 -16.01 -1.83
CA PRO A 25 14.11 -15.05 -2.81
C PRO A 25 13.27 -13.78 -2.92
N VAL A 26 11.94 -13.89 -2.80
CA VAL A 26 11.03 -12.74 -2.84
C VAL A 26 11.21 -11.88 -1.60
N TYR A 27 11.29 -12.50 -0.44
CA TYR A 27 11.54 -11.78 0.82
C TYR A 27 12.87 -11.02 0.79
N GLU A 28 13.95 -11.67 0.36
CA GLU A 28 15.28 -11.03 0.27
C GLU A 28 15.28 -9.85 -0.72
N SER A 29 14.63 -10.02 -1.88
CA SER A 29 14.49 -8.94 -2.86
C SER A 29 13.70 -7.76 -2.31
N LEU A 30 12.60 -8.02 -1.59
CA LEU A 30 11.81 -6.99 -0.93
C LEU A 30 12.64 -6.28 0.15
N ARG A 31 13.35 -7.02 0.99
CA ARG A 31 14.23 -6.46 2.03
C ARG A 31 15.30 -5.54 1.42
N LYS A 32 15.92 -5.95 0.32
CA LYS A 32 16.89 -5.12 -0.39
C LYS A 32 16.28 -3.81 -0.90
N THR A 33 15.03 -3.86 -1.38
CA THR A 33 14.29 -2.64 -1.74
C THR A 33 14.05 -1.75 -0.53
N MET A 34 13.62 -2.34 0.59
CA MET A 34 13.34 -1.60 1.83
C MET A 34 14.59 -0.96 2.46
N ASP A 35 15.70 -1.66 2.47
CA ASP A 35 16.91 -1.28 3.18
C ASP A 35 17.85 -0.40 2.33
N GLU A 36 17.92 -0.67 1.04
CA GLU A 36 18.88 -0.05 0.12
C GLU A 36 18.22 0.85 -0.94
N GLY A 37 16.88 0.86 -1.02
CA GLY A 37 16.16 1.59 -2.08
C GLY A 37 16.29 0.96 -3.46
N ALA A 38 16.64 -0.32 -3.54
CA ALA A 38 16.77 -1.03 -4.81
C ALA A 38 15.41 -1.09 -5.55
N LYS A 39 15.45 -0.99 -6.88
CA LYS A 39 14.24 -1.06 -7.70
C LYS A 39 13.57 -2.42 -7.56
N LEU A 40 12.29 -2.42 -7.27
CA LEU A 40 11.51 -3.64 -7.17
C LEU A 40 11.16 -4.19 -8.57
N ASN A 41 11.43 -5.46 -8.79
CA ASN A 41 11.02 -6.17 -10.00
C ASN A 41 9.50 -6.43 -9.96
N LEU A 42 8.82 -6.32 -11.10
CA LEU A 42 7.37 -6.54 -11.18
C LEU A 42 6.94 -7.94 -10.78
N SER A 43 7.75 -8.97 -11.07
CA SER A 43 7.45 -10.34 -10.63
C SER A 43 7.49 -10.49 -9.11
N VAL A 44 8.45 -9.84 -8.46
CA VAL A 44 8.54 -9.76 -6.99
C VAL A 44 7.35 -8.98 -6.44
N ALA A 45 7.02 -7.84 -7.05
CA ALA A 45 5.86 -7.04 -6.64
C ALA A 45 4.54 -7.82 -6.75
N ASN A 46 4.37 -8.63 -7.81
CA ASN A 46 3.20 -9.50 -7.95
C ASN A 46 3.12 -10.55 -6.83
N ALA A 47 4.25 -11.18 -6.49
CA ALA A 47 4.29 -12.15 -5.40
C ALA A 47 3.98 -11.51 -4.04
N VAL A 48 4.50 -10.32 -3.79
CA VAL A 48 4.21 -9.54 -2.57
C VAL A 48 2.74 -9.13 -2.53
N ALA A 49 2.20 -8.61 -3.62
CA ALA A 49 0.81 -8.20 -3.71
C ALA A 49 -0.14 -9.37 -3.46
N GLN A 50 0.13 -10.53 -4.04
CA GLN A 50 -0.67 -11.75 -3.83
C GLN A 50 -0.64 -12.18 -2.35
N ALA A 51 0.54 -12.26 -1.75
CA ALA A 51 0.68 -12.64 -0.34
C ALA A 51 0.03 -11.61 0.60
N MET A 52 0.14 -10.33 0.30
CA MET A 52 -0.48 -9.25 1.06
C MET A 52 -2.01 -9.30 0.96
N LYS A 53 -2.55 -9.53 -0.24
CA LYS A 53 -3.99 -9.71 -0.45
C LYS A 53 -4.51 -10.94 0.31
N ASP A 54 -3.86 -12.09 0.18
CA ASP A 54 -4.29 -13.31 0.85
C ASP A 54 -4.31 -13.13 2.37
N TRP A 55 -3.26 -12.53 2.92
CA TRP A 55 -3.21 -12.16 4.33
C TRP A 55 -4.33 -11.18 4.71
N ALA A 56 -4.56 -10.13 3.92
CA ALA A 56 -5.59 -9.13 4.21
C ALA A 56 -6.99 -9.75 4.21
N VAL A 57 -7.29 -10.60 3.23
CA VAL A 57 -8.58 -11.32 3.14
C VAL A 57 -8.79 -12.23 4.35
N GLU A 58 -7.77 -12.95 4.80
CA GLU A 58 -7.82 -13.76 6.02
C GLU A 58 -8.08 -12.92 7.27
N GLN A 59 -7.66 -11.65 7.27
CA GLN A 59 -7.95 -10.67 8.33
C GLN A 59 -9.32 -9.99 8.17
N GLY A 60 -10.11 -10.35 7.16
CA GLY A 60 -11.45 -9.84 6.89
C GLY A 60 -11.50 -8.61 5.97
N ALA A 61 -10.40 -8.25 5.32
CA ALA A 61 -10.39 -7.14 4.38
C ALA A 61 -11.10 -7.52 3.07
N THR A 62 -11.87 -6.58 2.54
CA THR A 62 -12.57 -6.69 1.24
C THR A 62 -12.11 -5.64 0.25
N HIS A 63 -11.46 -4.61 0.74
CA HIS A 63 -10.99 -3.45 -0.01
C HIS A 63 -9.52 -3.16 0.28
N PHE A 64 -8.92 -2.35 -0.58
CA PHE A 64 -7.61 -1.77 -0.35
C PHE A 64 -7.61 -0.28 -0.67
N THR A 65 -6.67 0.45 -0.10
CA THR A 65 -6.45 1.86 -0.40
C THR A 65 -4.96 2.18 -0.35
N HIS A 66 -4.52 3.04 -1.26
CA HIS A 66 -3.21 3.70 -1.14
C HIS A 66 -3.36 4.88 -0.19
N TRP A 67 -2.94 4.66 1.04
CA TRP A 67 -3.12 5.61 2.11
C TRP A 67 -1.90 6.52 2.24
N PHE A 68 -2.13 7.82 2.11
CA PHE A 68 -1.12 8.81 2.42
C PHE A 68 -1.75 10.06 3.03
N GLN A 69 -0.97 10.76 3.83
CA GLN A 69 -1.38 12.00 4.43
C GLN A 69 -0.78 13.17 3.65
N PRO A 70 -1.57 13.96 2.93
CA PRO A 70 -1.09 15.12 2.21
C PRO A 70 -0.56 16.20 3.17
N MET A 71 0.27 17.11 2.66
CA MET A 71 0.92 18.17 3.44
C MET A 71 -0.08 19.10 4.18
N THR A 72 -1.34 19.09 3.77
CA THR A 72 -2.43 19.82 4.43
C THR A 72 -2.90 19.21 5.75
N GLY A 73 -2.38 18.04 6.14
CA GLY A 73 -2.82 17.31 7.33
C GLY A 73 -4.10 16.49 7.16
N ILE A 74 -4.70 16.51 5.97
CA ILE A 74 -5.89 15.71 5.65
C ILE A 74 -5.43 14.41 5.00
N THR A 75 -5.94 13.27 5.50
CA THR A 75 -5.68 11.96 4.90
C THR A 75 -6.50 11.81 3.63
N ALA A 76 -5.82 11.49 2.52
CA ALA A 76 -6.46 11.11 1.27
C ALA A 76 -6.48 9.59 1.16
N GLU A 77 -7.62 9.04 0.85
CA GLU A 77 -7.81 7.62 0.60
C GLU A 77 -8.82 7.42 -0.52
N LYS A 78 -8.52 6.45 -1.38
CA LYS A 78 -9.48 5.92 -2.35
C LYS A 78 -9.56 4.43 -2.13
N HIS A 79 -10.77 3.96 -1.85
CA HIS A 79 -11.04 2.55 -1.58
C HIS A 79 -11.33 1.82 -2.88
N ASP A 80 -10.54 0.81 -3.19
CA ASP A 80 -10.77 -0.11 -4.28
C ASP A 80 -11.09 -1.51 -3.73
N SER A 81 -11.96 -2.22 -4.43
CA SER A 81 -12.30 -3.60 -4.06
C SER A 81 -11.30 -4.59 -4.63
N PHE A 82 -11.01 -5.66 -3.90
CA PHE A 82 -10.29 -6.80 -4.45
C PHE A 82 -11.13 -7.61 -5.46
N ILE A 83 -12.43 -7.35 -5.56
CA ILE A 83 -13.36 -8.14 -6.39
C ILE A 83 -13.25 -7.73 -7.84
N THR A 84 -12.97 -8.71 -8.69
CA THR A 84 -12.95 -8.58 -10.14
C THR A 84 -13.99 -9.52 -10.75
N PRO A 85 -14.91 -9.03 -11.60
CA PRO A 85 -15.84 -9.90 -12.32
C PRO A 85 -15.10 -10.84 -13.28
N ALA A 86 -15.39 -12.12 -13.21
CA ALA A 86 -14.88 -13.10 -14.16
C ALA A 86 -15.84 -13.25 -15.35
N PRO A 87 -15.34 -13.63 -16.57
CA PRO A 87 -16.16 -13.75 -17.77
C PRO A 87 -17.31 -14.77 -17.64
N ASP A 88 -17.22 -15.72 -16.71
CA ASP A 88 -18.22 -16.74 -16.46
C ASP A 88 -19.32 -16.32 -15.46
N GLY A 89 -19.37 -15.03 -15.08
CA GLY A 89 -20.33 -14.47 -14.15
C GLY A 89 -20.00 -14.69 -12.67
N ARG A 90 -18.87 -15.31 -12.36
CA ARG A 90 -18.35 -15.39 -11.00
C ARG A 90 -17.54 -14.14 -10.65
N VAL A 91 -17.12 -14.03 -9.41
CA VAL A 91 -16.19 -13.01 -8.96
C VAL A 91 -14.90 -13.67 -8.47
N ILE A 92 -13.80 -13.03 -8.74
CA ILE A 92 -12.49 -13.45 -8.24
C ILE A 92 -11.91 -12.32 -7.40
N MET A 93 -11.02 -12.65 -6.50
CA MET A 93 -10.28 -11.66 -5.72
C MET A 93 -8.87 -11.57 -6.25
N GLU A 94 -8.51 -10.40 -6.76
CA GLU A 94 -7.21 -10.12 -7.37
C GLU A 94 -6.56 -8.89 -6.74
N PHE A 95 -5.26 -8.88 -6.74
CA PHE A 95 -4.44 -7.73 -6.41
C PHE A 95 -3.06 -7.90 -7.05
N SER A 96 -2.77 -7.10 -8.04
CA SER A 96 -1.54 -7.20 -8.81
C SER A 96 -0.42 -6.32 -8.22
N GLY A 97 0.82 -6.64 -8.59
CA GLY A 97 1.97 -5.81 -8.26
C GLY A 97 1.88 -4.40 -8.85
N LYS A 98 1.20 -4.22 -9.98
CA LYS A 98 0.95 -2.89 -10.55
C LYS A 98 0.03 -2.07 -9.66
N GLU A 99 -1.04 -2.68 -9.15
CA GLU A 99 -1.97 -2.04 -8.21
C GLU A 99 -1.32 -1.76 -6.87
N LEU A 100 -0.42 -2.63 -6.40
CA LEU A 100 0.35 -2.40 -5.20
C LEU A 100 1.30 -1.20 -5.36
N ILE A 101 2.07 -1.17 -6.44
CA ILE A 101 3.13 -0.16 -6.63
C ILE A 101 2.55 1.22 -6.91
N ARG A 102 1.46 1.32 -7.64
CA ARG A 102 0.94 2.60 -8.13
C ARG A 102 -0.54 2.75 -7.85
N GLY A 103 -0.87 3.78 -7.08
CA GLY A 103 -2.23 4.23 -6.84
C GLY A 103 -2.72 5.24 -7.87
N GLU A 104 -3.55 6.17 -7.44
CA GLU A 104 -4.13 7.21 -8.30
C GLU A 104 -3.09 7.91 -9.15
N PRO A 105 -3.37 8.15 -10.44
CA PRO A 105 -2.44 8.82 -11.35
C PRO A 105 -2.32 10.32 -11.10
N ASP A 106 -3.23 10.92 -10.36
CA ASP A 106 -3.21 12.35 -10.00
C ASP A 106 -3.78 12.62 -8.60
N ALA A 107 -3.72 13.86 -8.18
CA ALA A 107 -4.22 14.30 -6.87
C ALA A 107 -5.70 14.74 -6.87
N SER A 108 -6.45 14.49 -7.93
CA SER A 108 -7.82 14.98 -8.08
C SER A 108 -8.80 14.37 -7.08
N SER A 109 -8.50 13.18 -6.56
CA SER A 109 -9.29 12.48 -5.55
C SER A 109 -8.97 12.88 -4.10
N PHE A 110 -8.01 13.79 -3.88
CA PHE A 110 -7.65 14.19 -2.54
C PHE A 110 -8.68 15.12 -1.92
N PRO A 111 -9.16 14.83 -0.69
CA PRO A 111 -10.22 15.64 -0.07
C PRO A 111 -9.78 17.06 0.31
N SER A 112 -8.48 17.33 0.35
CA SER A 112 -7.92 18.66 0.56
C SER A 112 -8.01 19.58 -0.67
N GLY A 113 -8.67 19.13 -1.72
CA GLY A 113 -8.69 19.76 -3.01
C GLY A 113 -9.32 21.15 -3.06
N GLY A 114 -8.62 22.14 -2.58
CA GLY A 114 -8.73 23.44 -3.23
C GLY A 114 -8.14 23.28 -4.64
N LEU A 115 -8.74 23.91 -5.62
CA LEU A 115 -8.26 23.96 -7.03
C LEU A 115 -6.73 24.14 -7.15
N ARG A 116 -6.13 24.83 -6.19
CA ARG A 116 -4.71 25.11 -6.13
C ARG A 116 -3.88 23.89 -5.74
N ALA A 117 -4.32 23.13 -4.74
CA ALA A 117 -3.59 21.95 -4.27
C ALA A 117 -3.59 20.85 -5.35
N THR A 118 -4.70 20.64 -6.05
CA THR A 118 -4.81 19.67 -7.15
C THR A 118 -4.08 20.12 -8.41
N PHE A 119 -3.98 21.41 -8.67
CA PHE A 119 -3.26 21.96 -9.82
C PHE A 119 -1.74 21.89 -9.64
N GLU A 120 -1.24 22.16 -8.44
CA GLU A 120 0.19 22.12 -8.11
C GLU A 120 0.70 20.70 -7.84
N ALA A 121 -0.17 19.76 -7.45
CA ALA A 121 0.16 18.40 -7.06
C ALA A 121 -0.13 17.37 -8.16
N ARG A 122 0.20 17.66 -9.40
CA ARG A 122 0.12 16.68 -10.48
C ARG A 122 1.18 15.61 -10.30
N GLY A 123 0.74 14.37 -10.12
CA GLY A 123 1.61 13.25 -9.90
C GLY A 123 0.84 11.96 -9.66
N TYR A 124 1.46 11.03 -9.00
CA TYR A 124 0.88 9.73 -8.67
C TYR A 124 1.30 9.31 -7.25
N THR A 125 0.53 8.41 -6.67
CA THR A 125 0.90 7.75 -5.43
C THR A 125 1.69 6.48 -5.72
N ALA A 126 2.77 6.26 -5.00
CA ALA A 126 3.61 5.07 -5.13
C ALA A 126 3.71 4.38 -3.78
N TRP A 127 3.62 3.05 -3.79
CA TRP A 127 3.85 2.27 -2.59
C TRP A 127 5.20 2.58 -1.94
N ASP A 128 5.16 2.81 -0.65
CA ASP A 128 6.37 2.91 0.17
C ASP A 128 6.58 1.59 0.93
N PRO A 129 7.45 0.71 0.44
CA PRO A 129 7.70 -0.59 1.07
C PRO A 129 8.40 -0.48 2.42
N THR A 130 8.90 0.69 2.78
CA THR A 130 9.62 0.91 4.04
C THR A 130 8.69 1.11 5.24
N SER A 131 7.40 1.28 4.98
CA SER A 131 6.34 1.29 6.00
C SER A 131 5.44 0.09 5.81
N TYR A 132 5.01 -0.53 6.90
CA TYR A 132 4.18 -1.72 6.80
C TYR A 132 2.75 -1.38 6.39
N ALA A 133 2.21 -2.14 5.43
CA ALA A 133 0.78 -2.13 5.17
C ALA A 133 0.03 -2.67 6.40
N PHE A 134 -1.17 -2.21 6.62
CA PHE A 134 -1.96 -2.58 7.80
C PHE A 134 -3.46 -2.65 7.47
N ILE A 135 -4.20 -3.33 8.32
CA ILE A 135 -5.66 -3.42 8.21
C ILE A 135 -6.31 -2.41 9.15
N LYS A 136 -7.19 -1.61 8.58
CA LYS A 136 -8.12 -0.74 9.30
C LYS A 136 -9.54 -1.10 8.85
N ASP A 137 -10.33 -1.56 9.80
CA ASP A 137 -11.68 -2.07 9.56
C ASP A 137 -11.66 -3.24 8.53
N ASP A 138 -12.27 -3.07 7.37
CA ASP A 138 -12.32 -4.02 6.26
C ASP A 138 -11.38 -3.67 5.10
N THR A 139 -10.44 -2.77 5.34
CA THR A 139 -9.60 -2.19 4.29
C THR A 139 -8.12 -2.41 4.56
N LEU A 140 -7.41 -2.92 3.55
CA LEU A 140 -5.95 -2.95 3.52
C LEU A 140 -5.43 -1.55 3.19
N CYS A 141 -4.75 -0.92 4.14
CA CYS A 141 -4.11 0.38 3.96
C CYS A 141 -2.66 0.18 3.51
N ILE A 142 -2.34 0.67 2.33
CA ILE A 142 -1.01 0.57 1.72
C ILE A 142 -0.32 1.92 1.88
N PRO A 143 0.74 2.03 2.71
CA PRO A 143 1.47 3.28 2.85
C PRO A 143 2.08 3.72 1.53
N THR A 144 1.88 4.99 1.17
CA THR A 144 2.32 5.54 -0.11
C THR A 144 3.04 6.86 0.08
N ALA A 145 3.90 7.16 -0.88
CA ALA A 145 4.44 8.48 -1.11
C ALA A 145 3.79 9.10 -2.34
N PHE A 146 3.60 10.41 -2.32
CA PHE A 146 3.19 11.16 -3.51
C PHE A 146 4.42 11.54 -4.33
N CYS A 147 4.41 11.20 -5.62
CA CYS A 147 5.47 11.49 -6.55
C CYS A 147 4.96 12.45 -7.63
N SER A 148 5.66 13.57 -7.84
CA SER A 148 5.36 14.43 -8.99
C SER A 148 5.79 13.76 -10.29
N TYR A 149 5.22 14.20 -11.41
CA TYR A 149 5.66 13.73 -12.73
C TYR A 149 7.10 14.13 -13.07
N GLY A 150 7.70 15.09 -12.34
CA GLY A 150 9.12 15.42 -12.41
C GLY A 150 10.02 14.42 -11.69
N GLY A 151 9.46 13.40 -11.03
CA GLY A 151 10.20 12.36 -10.31
C GLY A 151 10.55 12.70 -8.87
N GLU A 152 10.10 13.83 -8.35
CA GLU A 152 10.31 14.21 -6.94
C GLU A 152 9.21 13.63 -6.05
N ALA A 153 9.61 12.99 -4.96
CA ALA A 153 8.69 12.61 -3.90
C ALA A 153 8.32 13.86 -3.10
N LEU A 154 7.04 14.25 -3.15
CA LEU A 154 6.54 15.45 -2.46
C LEU A 154 6.10 15.17 -1.03
N ASP A 155 5.78 13.92 -0.70
CA ASP A 155 5.48 13.51 0.66
C ASP A 155 6.71 12.91 1.34
N LYS A 156 7.28 13.66 2.26
CA LYS A 156 8.41 13.23 3.09
C LYS A 156 7.99 12.85 4.52
N LYS A 157 6.68 12.68 4.76
CA LYS A 157 6.19 12.32 6.10
C LYS A 157 6.33 10.83 6.41
N THR A 158 6.54 10.01 5.42
CA THR A 158 6.80 8.57 5.62
C THR A 158 7.93 8.30 6.62
N PRO A 159 9.05 9.07 6.67
CA PRO A 159 10.05 8.91 7.71
C PRO A 159 9.57 9.19 9.14
N LEU A 160 8.52 10.00 9.31
CA LEU A 160 7.96 10.31 10.63
C LEU A 160 7.11 9.17 11.20
N LEU A 161 6.64 8.26 10.36
CA LEU A 161 5.92 7.05 10.80
C LEU A 161 6.87 5.93 11.21
N ARG A 162 8.18 6.12 11.04
CA ARG A 162 9.22 5.16 11.43
C ARG A 162 9.81 5.41 12.82
N SER A 163 9.55 6.56 13.37
CA SER A 163 9.96 6.94 14.73
C SER A 163 8.79 6.76 15.70
#